data_0f336c08af95793b3a324f8f42cd3bfa
#
_entry.id   0f336c08af95793b3a324f8f42cd3bfa
#
_cell.length_a   1.000
_cell.length_b   1.000
_cell.length_c   1.000
_cell.angle_alpha   90.00
_cell.angle_beta   90.00
_cell.angle_gamma   90.00
#
_symmetry.space_group_name_H-M   'P 1'
#
loop_
_entity.id
_entity.type
_entity.pdbx_description
1 polymer ?
#
loop_
_entity_poly.entity_id
_entity_poly.type
_entity_poly.pdbx_seq_one_letter_code
_entity_poly.pdbx_strand_id
1 'polypeptide(L)'
;MEAGDRYRTVFTELGAAEVVPLNAVTRAQANDEHSARVIRDSTGIFLTGGNQLRLSSMLGGTRLADAIMTRFMAGAVVAGTSAGASAVSSHMIAFGASGATPKHRMAQIAAGLGLLPGVIVDQHFQQRNRLGRLLSLIAQNPSLLGLGVDEDTAGVVGPDQVMEVIGRGSITVVDGSASETDAWEIRGHRPLMISGVVLHSLPAGYRFDLRRRTRVAAPYLHTIPGEIASSPGEIASS
;
A
#
# COMPACT_ATOMS: atom_id res chain seq x y z
N MET A 1 14.29 -17.39 13.77
CA MET A 1 14.10 -16.00 14.22
C MET A 1 12.69 -15.58 13.85
N GLU A 2 11.84 -15.25 14.80
CA GLU A 2 10.48 -14.78 14.54
C GLU A 2 10.51 -13.42 13.82
N ALA A 3 9.44 -13.11 13.06
CA ALA A 3 9.38 -11.85 12.31
C ALA A 3 9.59 -10.63 13.21
N GLY A 4 9.05 -10.65 14.44
CA GLY A 4 9.22 -9.58 15.42
C GLY A 4 10.68 -9.30 15.78
N ASP A 5 11.47 -10.34 16.01
CA ASP A 5 12.90 -10.20 16.35
C ASP A 5 13.71 -9.62 15.20
N ARG A 6 13.40 -10.04 13.96
CA ARG A 6 14.04 -9.49 12.76
C ARG A 6 13.79 -7.98 12.64
N TYR A 7 12.55 -7.53 12.78
CA TYR A 7 12.22 -6.10 12.67
C TYR A 7 12.74 -5.31 13.88
N ARG A 8 12.80 -5.91 15.07
CA ARG A 8 13.48 -5.27 16.22
C ARG A 8 14.92 -4.94 15.86
N THR A 9 15.69 -5.91 15.35
CA THR A 9 17.07 -5.68 14.92
C THR A 9 17.15 -4.56 13.90
N VAL A 10 16.37 -4.63 12.80
CA VAL A 10 16.41 -3.64 11.72
C VAL A 10 16.10 -2.23 12.25
N PHE A 11 15.03 -2.04 13.02
CA PHE A 11 14.66 -0.72 13.50
C PHE A 11 15.65 -0.17 14.54
N THR A 12 16.24 -1.04 15.37
CA THR A 12 17.29 -0.63 16.30
C THR A 12 18.53 -0.16 15.54
N GLU A 13 18.96 -0.87 14.49
CA GLU A 13 20.07 -0.46 13.61
C GLU A 13 19.78 0.87 12.88
N LEU A 14 18.51 1.15 12.58
CA LEU A 14 18.05 2.42 12.01
C LEU A 14 17.90 3.55 13.05
N GLY A 15 18.21 3.30 14.32
CA GLY A 15 18.24 4.32 15.38
C GLY A 15 16.95 4.45 16.18
N ALA A 16 16.02 3.50 16.10
CA ALA A 16 14.87 3.48 17.00
C ALA A 16 15.33 3.22 18.44
N ALA A 17 14.92 4.09 19.39
CA ALA A 17 15.32 4.00 20.78
C ALA A 17 14.78 2.75 21.47
N GLU A 18 13.57 2.36 21.13
CA GLU A 18 12.91 1.16 21.66
C GLU A 18 12.03 0.52 20.58
N VAL A 19 12.07 -0.79 20.49
CA VAL A 19 11.22 -1.56 19.55
C VAL A 19 10.55 -2.71 20.30
N VAL A 20 9.24 -2.66 20.43
CA VAL A 20 8.42 -3.65 21.13
C VAL A 20 7.63 -4.49 20.13
N PRO A 21 8.01 -5.74 19.85
CA PRO A 21 7.21 -6.63 19.03
C PRO A 21 5.92 -7.04 19.74
N LEU A 22 4.79 -6.85 19.07
CA LEU A 22 3.49 -7.35 19.51
C LEU A 22 3.03 -8.49 18.60
N ASN A 23 2.63 -9.60 19.18
CA ASN A 23 2.15 -10.77 18.45
C ASN A 23 0.78 -11.20 18.98
N ALA A 24 -0.28 -10.59 18.44
CA ALA A 24 -1.65 -10.96 18.78
C ALA A 24 -2.13 -12.07 17.83
N VAL A 25 -2.00 -13.33 18.27
CA VAL A 25 -2.44 -14.50 17.49
C VAL A 25 -3.90 -14.88 17.73
N THR A 26 -4.55 -14.26 18.73
CA THR A 26 -5.97 -14.40 19.05
C THR A 26 -6.63 -13.04 19.26
N ARG A 27 -7.94 -12.98 19.08
CA ARG A 27 -8.72 -11.75 19.36
C ARG A 27 -8.67 -11.37 20.85
N ALA A 28 -8.53 -12.33 21.76
CA ALA A 28 -8.36 -12.05 23.19
C ALA A 28 -7.06 -11.26 23.44
N GLN A 29 -5.94 -11.67 22.80
CA GLN A 29 -4.68 -10.94 22.86
C GLN A 29 -4.78 -9.55 22.19
N ALA A 30 -5.52 -9.41 21.09
CA ALA A 30 -5.77 -8.13 20.45
C ALA A 30 -6.68 -7.21 21.29
N ASN A 31 -7.40 -7.75 22.26
CA ASN A 31 -8.19 -6.99 23.25
C ASN A 31 -7.47 -6.80 24.59
N ASP A 32 -6.22 -7.27 24.70
CA ASP A 32 -5.43 -7.10 25.91
C ASP A 32 -5.05 -5.62 26.13
N GLU A 33 -5.24 -5.14 27.36
CA GLU A 33 -5.01 -3.73 27.72
C GLU A 33 -3.50 -3.37 27.70
N HIS A 34 -2.63 -4.33 28.04
CA HIS A 34 -1.18 -4.10 27.97
C HIS A 34 -0.73 -3.84 26.54
N SER A 35 -1.16 -4.68 25.60
CA SER A 35 -0.86 -4.52 24.17
C SER A 35 -1.39 -3.19 23.61
N ALA A 36 -2.62 -2.81 23.98
CA ALA A 36 -3.19 -1.53 23.59
C ALA A 36 -2.42 -0.33 24.17
N ARG A 37 -1.92 -0.44 25.41
CA ARG A 37 -1.09 0.59 26.05
C ARG A 37 0.23 0.77 25.31
N VAL A 38 0.93 -0.33 24.96
CA VAL A 38 2.17 -0.26 24.18
C VAL A 38 1.97 0.53 22.88
N ILE A 39 0.86 0.32 22.18
CA ILE A 39 0.53 1.11 20.99
C ILE A 39 0.27 2.57 21.34
N ARG A 40 -0.49 2.87 22.38
CA ARG A 40 -0.78 4.27 22.78
C ARG A 40 0.48 5.06 23.13
N ASP A 41 1.49 4.41 23.64
CA ASP A 41 2.76 5.05 24.05
C ASP A 41 3.79 5.09 22.89
N SER A 42 3.52 4.43 21.75
CA SER A 42 4.46 4.38 20.63
C SER A 42 4.42 5.65 19.77
N THR A 43 5.52 6.00 19.14
CA THR A 43 5.65 7.08 18.15
C THR A 43 5.55 6.59 16.70
N GLY A 44 5.75 5.30 16.48
CA GLY A 44 5.63 4.63 15.18
C GLY A 44 5.07 3.23 15.34
N ILE A 45 4.31 2.77 14.35
CA ILE A 45 3.68 1.45 14.33
C ILE A 45 4.00 0.81 12.98
N PHE A 46 4.55 -0.41 13.01
CA PHE A 46 4.90 -1.15 11.81
C PHE A 46 4.15 -2.48 11.73
N LEU A 47 3.32 -2.63 10.70
CA LEU A 47 2.53 -3.83 10.44
C LEU A 47 3.33 -4.77 9.56
N THR A 48 3.72 -5.92 10.09
CA THR A 48 4.49 -6.91 9.35
C THR A 48 3.65 -7.65 8.30
N GLY A 49 4.35 -8.38 7.42
CA GLY A 49 3.72 -9.27 6.45
C GLY A 49 3.09 -10.51 7.07
N GLY A 50 2.44 -11.32 6.22
CA GLY A 50 1.78 -12.55 6.60
C GLY A 50 0.48 -12.77 5.80
N ASN A 51 -0.56 -13.22 6.47
CA ASN A 51 -1.89 -13.37 5.87
C ASN A 51 -2.77 -12.17 6.23
N GLN A 52 -3.15 -11.35 5.24
CA GLN A 52 -3.90 -10.13 5.45
C GLN A 52 -5.32 -10.36 6.00
N LEU A 53 -6.00 -11.43 5.62
CA LEU A 53 -7.30 -11.79 6.20
C LEU A 53 -7.18 -12.11 7.67
N ARG A 54 -6.14 -12.87 8.05
CA ARG A 54 -5.87 -13.15 9.45
C ARG A 54 -5.59 -11.88 10.23
N LEU A 55 -4.77 -10.96 9.67
CA LEU A 55 -4.45 -9.69 10.30
C LEU A 55 -5.72 -8.85 10.52
N SER A 56 -6.55 -8.69 9.49
CA SER A 56 -7.81 -7.95 9.59
C SER A 56 -8.79 -8.59 10.56
N SER A 57 -8.98 -9.92 10.52
CA SER A 57 -9.92 -10.61 11.41
C SER A 57 -9.45 -10.64 12.87
N MET A 58 -8.15 -10.64 13.11
CA MET A 58 -7.60 -10.57 14.47
C MET A 58 -7.69 -9.16 15.06
N LEU A 59 -7.42 -8.13 14.26
CA LEU A 59 -7.38 -6.74 14.73
C LEU A 59 -8.75 -6.04 14.65
N GLY A 60 -9.54 -6.25 13.60
CA GLY A 60 -10.77 -5.51 13.35
C GLY A 60 -11.73 -5.47 14.55
N GLY A 61 -12.10 -4.28 15.02
CA GLY A 61 -12.99 -4.07 16.17
C GLY A 61 -12.41 -4.52 17.51
N THR A 62 -11.09 -4.44 17.69
CA THR A 62 -10.42 -4.73 18.97
C THR A 62 -9.78 -3.49 19.55
N ARG A 63 -9.45 -3.53 20.85
CA ARG A 63 -8.73 -2.45 21.55
C ARG A 63 -7.40 -2.12 20.87
N LEU A 64 -6.72 -3.11 20.29
CA LEU A 64 -5.46 -2.90 19.58
C LEU A 64 -5.67 -2.08 18.31
N ALA A 65 -6.71 -2.38 17.52
CA ALA A 65 -7.05 -1.61 16.33
C ALA A 65 -7.47 -0.16 16.69
N ASP A 66 -8.28 0.01 17.75
CA ASP A 66 -8.69 1.33 18.24
C ASP A 66 -7.48 2.14 18.72
N ALA A 67 -6.51 1.51 19.40
CA ALA A 67 -5.27 2.16 19.81
C ALA A 67 -4.41 2.58 18.60
N ILE A 68 -4.29 1.73 17.57
CA ILE A 68 -3.60 2.06 16.32
C ILE A 68 -4.24 3.28 15.66
N MET A 69 -5.56 3.29 15.49
CA MET A 69 -6.29 4.40 14.90
C MET A 69 -6.12 5.69 15.73
N THR A 70 -6.27 5.60 17.04
CA THR A 70 -6.12 6.75 17.96
C THR A 70 -4.71 7.35 17.85
N ARG A 71 -3.68 6.50 17.81
CA ARG A 71 -2.28 6.97 17.67
C ARG A 71 -1.99 7.54 16.30
N PHE A 72 -2.53 6.96 15.24
CA PHE A 72 -2.45 7.51 13.88
C PHE A 72 -3.06 8.91 13.82
N MET A 73 -4.27 9.09 14.35
CA MET A 73 -4.94 10.39 14.39
C MET A 73 -4.20 11.42 15.26
N ALA A 74 -3.43 10.97 16.24
CA ALA A 74 -2.55 11.80 17.07
C ALA A 74 -1.18 12.08 16.44
N GLY A 75 -0.94 11.65 15.18
CA GLY A 75 0.26 11.94 14.41
C GLY A 75 1.38 10.90 14.48
N ALA A 76 1.14 9.70 15.04
CA ALA A 76 2.10 8.62 14.94
C ALA A 76 2.20 8.10 13.50
N VAL A 77 3.41 7.74 13.08
CA VAL A 77 3.63 7.11 11.78
C VAL A 77 3.11 5.67 11.83
N VAL A 78 2.26 5.30 10.88
CA VAL A 78 1.85 3.91 10.70
C VAL A 78 2.33 3.42 9.33
N ALA A 79 3.12 2.38 9.33
CA ALA A 79 3.65 1.78 8.13
C ALA A 79 3.34 0.27 8.09
N GLY A 80 3.41 -0.31 6.90
CA GLY A 80 3.22 -1.74 6.74
C GLY A 80 3.95 -2.30 5.54
N THR A 81 4.32 -3.57 5.62
CA THR A 81 4.92 -4.30 4.52
C THR A 81 4.07 -5.49 4.11
N SER A 82 4.01 -5.81 2.83
CA SER A 82 3.25 -6.95 2.30
C SER A 82 1.79 -6.94 2.78
N ALA A 83 1.34 -7.93 3.55
CA ALA A 83 0.00 -7.96 4.12
C ALA A 83 -0.30 -6.71 4.99
N GLY A 84 0.68 -6.22 5.76
CA GLY A 84 0.55 -5.00 6.54
C GLY A 84 0.35 -3.76 5.67
N ALA A 85 1.01 -3.66 4.52
CA ALA A 85 0.80 -2.57 3.56
C ALA A 85 -0.62 -2.59 2.97
N SER A 86 -1.17 -3.77 2.67
CA SER A 86 -2.57 -3.87 2.21
C SER A 86 -3.56 -3.52 3.32
N ALA A 87 -3.26 -3.88 4.57
CA ALA A 87 -4.16 -3.68 5.70
C ALA A 87 -4.32 -2.22 6.14
N VAL A 88 -3.43 -1.30 5.76
CA VAL A 88 -3.59 0.13 6.12
C VAL A 88 -4.79 0.78 5.42
N SER A 89 -5.20 0.27 4.26
CA SER A 89 -6.36 0.78 3.51
C SER A 89 -7.68 0.45 4.22
N SER A 90 -8.76 1.13 3.83
CA SER A 90 -10.10 0.78 4.29
C SER A 90 -10.64 -0.49 3.61
N HIS A 91 -10.22 -0.74 2.38
CA HIS A 91 -10.55 -1.91 1.58
C HIS A 91 -9.25 -2.59 1.14
N MET A 92 -8.97 -3.77 1.65
CA MET A 92 -7.76 -4.51 1.30
C MET A 92 -8.08 -5.70 0.39
N ILE A 93 -7.13 -6.10 -0.43
CA ILE A 93 -7.23 -7.32 -1.21
C ILE A 93 -7.06 -8.51 -0.25
N ALA A 94 -8.13 -9.27 -0.06
CA ALA A 94 -8.13 -10.45 0.80
C ALA A 94 -7.31 -11.59 0.20
N PHE A 95 -7.63 -11.93 -1.04
CA PHE A 95 -6.92 -12.89 -1.88
C PHE A 95 -7.28 -12.66 -3.35
N GLY A 96 -6.54 -13.25 -4.26
CA GLY A 96 -6.80 -13.16 -5.69
C GLY A 96 -5.73 -13.80 -6.54
N ALA A 97 -6.12 -14.19 -7.76
CA ALA A 97 -5.20 -14.71 -8.75
C ALA A 97 -4.30 -13.60 -9.31
N SER A 98 -3.15 -13.98 -9.83
CA SER A 98 -2.26 -13.11 -10.63
C SER A 98 -2.63 -13.19 -12.12
N GLY A 99 -2.15 -12.26 -12.91
CA GLY A 99 -2.32 -12.22 -14.35
C GLY A 99 -2.61 -10.81 -14.88
N ALA A 100 -2.34 -10.60 -16.18
CA ALA A 100 -2.51 -9.30 -16.82
C ALA A 100 -3.97 -8.99 -17.19
N THR A 101 -4.76 -10.02 -17.54
CA THR A 101 -6.14 -9.85 -17.98
C THR A 101 -7.09 -9.73 -16.80
N PRO A 102 -7.86 -8.64 -16.66
CA PRO A 102 -8.89 -8.53 -15.64
C PRO A 102 -10.02 -9.54 -15.89
N LYS A 103 -10.43 -10.24 -14.83
CA LYS A 103 -11.51 -11.22 -14.87
C LYS A 103 -12.48 -10.97 -13.73
N HIS A 104 -13.76 -11.20 -13.95
CA HIS A 104 -14.74 -11.16 -12.88
C HIS A 104 -14.37 -12.17 -11.77
N ARG A 105 -14.49 -11.76 -10.51
CA ARG A 105 -14.11 -12.56 -9.32
C ARG A 105 -12.63 -12.98 -9.27
N MET A 106 -11.75 -12.25 -9.97
CA MET A 106 -10.31 -12.54 -9.94
C MET A 106 -9.68 -12.26 -8.57
N ALA A 107 -10.22 -11.31 -7.84
CA ALA A 107 -9.82 -10.98 -6.47
C ALA A 107 -11.03 -10.65 -5.61
N GLN A 108 -10.85 -10.70 -4.30
CA GLN A 108 -11.87 -10.34 -3.31
C GLN A 108 -11.33 -9.29 -2.34
N ILE A 109 -12.23 -8.41 -1.92
CA ILE A 109 -11.96 -7.35 -0.96
C ILE A 109 -12.40 -7.80 0.44
N ALA A 110 -11.66 -7.40 1.45
CA ALA A 110 -12.05 -7.45 2.85
C ALA A 110 -11.81 -6.07 3.51
N ALA A 111 -12.38 -5.87 4.70
CA ALA A 111 -12.11 -4.68 5.48
C ALA A 111 -10.63 -4.63 5.89
N GLY A 112 -9.99 -3.49 5.71
CA GLY A 112 -8.70 -3.15 6.29
C GLY A 112 -8.85 -2.36 7.59
N LEU A 113 -7.80 -1.66 7.99
CA LEU A 113 -7.78 -0.86 9.22
C LEU A 113 -8.34 0.56 9.03
N GLY A 114 -8.55 1.01 7.79
CA GLY A 114 -9.15 2.31 7.51
C GLY A 114 -8.22 3.52 7.69
N LEU A 115 -6.91 3.30 7.79
CA LEU A 115 -5.93 4.39 7.96
C LEU A 115 -5.73 5.18 6.66
N LEU A 116 -5.90 4.53 5.51
CA LEU A 116 -5.84 5.15 4.18
C LEU A 116 -7.19 4.95 3.47
N PRO A 117 -8.13 5.90 3.58
CA PRO A 117 -9.46 5.80 3.00
C PRO A 117 -9.45 6.00 1.48
N GLY A 118 -10.42 5.39 0.79
CA GLY A 118 -10.62 5.57 -0.66
C GLY A 118 -9.58 4.89 -1.55
N VAL A 119 -8.71 4.06 -0.97
CA VAL A 119 -7.60 3.40 -1.68
C VAL A 119 -7.64 1.90 -1.46
N ILE A 120 -7.26 1.13 -2.49
CA ILE A 120 -6.91 -0.29 -2.40
C ILE A 120 -5.40 -0.42 -2.64
N VAL A 121 -4.68 -1.06 -1.72
CA VAL A 121 -3.24 -1.31 -1.86
C VAL A 121 -3.00 -2.76 -2.25
N ASP A 122 -2.34 -2.97 -3.39
CA ASP A 122 -1.78 -4.25 -3.83
C ASP A 122 -0.25 -4.19 -3.79
N GLN A 123 0.38 -5.22 -3.26
CA GLN A 123 1.83 -5.26 -3.01
C GLN A 123 2.50 -6.38 -3.82
N HIS A 124 3.84 -6.39 -3.93
CA HIS A 124 4.59 -7.25 -4.86
C HIS A 124 4.03 -7.15 -6.28
N PHE A 125 3.73 -5.94 -6.74
CA PHE A 125 2.78 -5.73 -7.82
C PHE A 125 3.30 -6.23 -9.15
N GLN A 126 4.40 -5.70 -9.64
CA GLN A 126 5.03 -6.16 -10.89
C GLN A 126 5.59 -7.57 -10.74
N GLN A 127 6.24 -7.86 -9.61
CA GLN A 127 6.90 -9.13 -9.35
C GLN A 127 5.94 -10.32 -9.43
N ARG A 128 4.65 -10.09 -9.16
CA ARG A 128 3.62 -11.14 -9.22
C ARG A 128 2.56 -10.92 -10.29
N ASN A 129 2.83 -10.02 -11.27
CA ASN A 129 1.93 -9.74 -12.39
C ASN A 129 0.47 -9.49 -11.93
N ARG A 130 0.26 -8.48 -11.09
CA ARG A 130 -1.02 -8.25 -10.40
C ARG A 130 -1.93 -7.21 -11.04
N LEU A 131 -1.56 -6.66 -12.20
CA LEU A 131 -2.32 -5.62 -12.88
C LEU A 131 -3.77 -6.03 -13.14
N GLY A 132 -4.01 -7.22 -13.69
CA GLY A 132 -5.37 -7.66 -14.02
C GLY A 132 -6.28 -7.77 -12.80
N ARG A 133 -5.75 -8.22 -11.64
CA ARG A 133 -6.57 -8.30 -10.43
C ARG A 133 -6.90 -6.92 -9.86
N LEU A 134 -5.97 -5.96 -9.92
CA LEU A 134 -6.23 -4.59 -9.49
C LEU A 134 -7.25 -3.93 -10.41
N LEU A 135 -7.11 -4.06 -11.73
CA LEU A 135 -8.11 -3.61 -12.71
C LEU A 135 -9.48 -4.24 -12.48
N SER A 136 -9.54 -5.54 -12.17
CA SER A 136 -10.80 -6.23 -11.85
C SER A 136 -11.50 -5.63 -10.62
N LEU A 137 -10.75 -5.27 -9.59
CA LEU A 137 -11.31 -4.65 -8.39
C LEU A 137 -11.76 -3.21 -8.64
N ILE A 138 -10.99 -2.44 -9.39
CA ILE A 138 -11.35 -1.06 -9.76
C ILE A 138 -12.56 -1.05 -10.68
N ALA A 139 -12.68 -1.98 -11.63
CA ALA A 139 -13.87 -2.13 -12.45
C ALA A 139 -15.15 -2.35 -11.65
N GLN A 140 -15.05 -3.07 -10.53
CA GLN A 140 -16.17 -3.33 -9.62
C GLN A 140 -16.38 -2.21 -8.59
N ASN A 141 -15.37 -1.39 -8.34
CA ASN A 141 -15.35 -0.34 -7.32
C ASN A 141 -14.66 0.93 -7.87
N PRO A 142 -15.21 1.61 -8.89
CA PRO A 142 -14.54 2.71 -9.57
C PRO A 142 -14.37 3.96 -8.71
N SER A 143 -15.04 4.04 -7.57
CA SER A 143 -14.82 5.10 -6.58
C SER A 143 -13.50 4.98 -5.82
N LEU A 144 -12.88 3.78 -5.81
CA LEU A 144 -11.61 3.54 -5.16
C LEU A 144 -10.44 3.81 -6.11
N LEU A 145 -9.31 4.21 -5.53
CA LEU A 145 -8.04 4.38 -6.23
C LEU A 145 -7.17 3.14 -5.98
N GLY A 146 -6.68 2.49 -7.02
CA GLY A 146 -5.80 1.34 -6.90
C GLY A 146 -4.34 1.75 -6.80
N LEU A 147 -3.60 1.24 -5.82
CA LEU A 147 -2.15 1.41 -5.69
C LEU A 147 -1.46 0.06 -5.77
N GLY A 148 -0.72 -0.16 -6.86
CA GLY A 148 0.14 -1.32 -7.03
C GLY A 148 1.58 -0.98 -6.62
N VAL A 149 2.03 -1.51 -5.48
CA VAL A 149 3.35 -1.20 -4.90
C VAL A 149 4.34 -2.32 -5.22
N ASP A 150 5.45 -1.97 -5.87
CA ASP A 150 6.53 -2.91 -6.17
C ASP A 150 7.34 -3.29 -4.93
N GLU A 151 8.13 -4.37 -5.01
CA GLU A 151 9.13 -4.69 -3.99
C GLU A 151 10.18 -3.59 -3.91
N ASP A 152 10.83 -3.45 -2.77
CA ASP A 152 11.80 -2.39 -2.48
C ASP A 152 11.29 -0.96 -2.73
N THR A 153 9.98 -0.76 -2.60
CA THR A 153 9.30 0.51 -2.87
C THR A 153 8.28 0.82 -1.79
N ALA A 154 8.14 2.09 -1.45
CA ALA A 154 7.12 2.55 -0.52
C ALA A 154 6.46 3.85 -0.99
N GLY A 155 5.17 4.00 -0.65
CA GLY A 155 4.45 5.27 -0.74
C GLY A 155 4.36 5.89 0.65
N VAL A 156 4.93 7.07 0.81
CA VAL A 156 4.80 7.88 2.04
C VAL A 156 3.67 8.88 1.86
N VAL A 157 2.62 8.72 2.64
CA VAL A 157 1.41 9.57 2.54
C VAL A 157 1.38 10.54 3.70
N GLY A 158 1.41 11.83 3.39
CA GLY A 158 1.29 12.90 4.38
C GLY A 158 -0.15 13.18 4.82
N PRO A 159 -0.34 14.04 5.85
CA PRO A 159 -1.68 14.47 6.29
C PRO A 159 -2.49 15.19 5.19
N ASP A 160 -1.81 15.78 4.22
CA ASP A 160 -2.39 16.41 3.03
C ASP A 160 -2.90 15.40 1.99
N GLN A 161 -2.72 14.10 2.24
CA GLN A 161 -3.04 13.00 1.32
C GLN A 161 -2.20 13.04 0.04
N VAL A 162 -1.04 13.65 0.07
CA VAL A 162 -0.05 13.55 -1.00
C VAL A 162 0.87 12.38 -0.70
N MET A 163 0.94 11.46 -1.66
CA MET A 163 1.85 10.32 -1.63
C MET A 163 3.16 10.68 -2.32
N GLU A 164 4.29 10.43 -1.68
CA GLU A 164 5.62 10.45 -2.26
C GLU A 164 6.14 9.02 -2.43
N VAL A 165 6.68 8.69 -3.59
CA VAL A 165 7.25 7.37 -3.86
C VAL A 165 8.73 7.37 -3.51
N ILE A 166 9.16 6.39 -2.72
CA ILE A 166 10.55 6.15 -2.35
C ILE A 166 10.95 4.70 -2.63
N GLY A 167 12.23 4.44 -2.80
CA GLY A 167 12.75 3.09 -3.02
C GLY A 167 13.33 2.88 -4.42
N ARG A 168 13.26 1.65 -4.94
CA ARG A 168 13.93 1.26 -6.19
C ARG A 168 12.98 0.98 -7.36
N GLY A 169 11.75 0.59 -7.08
CA GLY A 169 10.73 0.30 -8.08
C GLY A 169 9.79 1.48 -8.30
N SER A 170 8.54 1.17 -8.57
CA SER A 170 7.49 2.15 -8.85
C SER A 170 6.20 1.84 -8.08
N ILE A 171 5.33 2.83 -8.02
CA ILE A 171 3.94 2.63 -7.64
C ILE A 171 3.09 2.88 -8.89
N THR A 172 2.31 1.87 -9.25
CA THR A 172 1.28 1.99 -10.28
C THR A 172 -0.01 2.49 -9.64
N VAL A 173 -0.50 3.65 -10.09
CA VAL A 173 -1.81 4.17 -9.68
C VAL A 173 -2.83 3.84 -10.75
N VAL A 174 -3.98 3.27 -10.33
CA VAL A 174 -5.09 2.89 -11.21
C VAL A 174 -6.32 3.70 -10.82
N ASP A 175 -6.74 4.62 -11.66
CA ASP A 175 -7.95 5.41 -11.49
C ASP A 175 -9.02 4.99 -12.51
N GLY A 176 -10.09 4.41 -12.01
CA GLY A 176 -11.26 4.00 -12.79
C GLY A 176 -12.47 4.95 -12.69
N SER A 177 -12.30 6.12 -12.10
CA SER A 177 -13.44 7.03 -11.80
C SER A 177 -14.25 7.46 -13.04
N ALA A 178 -13.61 7.49 -14.22
CA ALA A 178 -14.25 7.79 -15.51
C ALA A 178 -14.34 6.56 -16.42
N SER A 179 -14.08 5.36 -15.90
CA SER A 179 -14.07 4.14 -16.72
C SER A 179 -15.47 3.61 -17.01
N GLU A 180 -15.59 2.98 -18.17
CA GLU A 180 -16.73 2.14 -18.54
C GLU A 180 -16.37 0.68 -18.27
N THR A 181 -17.33 -0.10 -17.77
CA THR A 181 -17.11 -1.52 -17.43
C THR A 181 -18.39 -2.33 -17.54
N ASP A 182 -18.25 -3.60 -17.88
CA ASP A 182 -19.32 -4.61 -17.87
C ASP A 182 -19.26 -5.52 -16.61
N ALA A 183 -18.47 -5.14 -15.60
CA ALA A 183 -18.20 -5.96 -14.43
C ALA A 183 -19.46 -6.44 -13.69
N TRP A 184 -20.55 -5.70 -13.75
CA TRP A 184 -21.84 -6.03 -13.12
C TRP A 184 -22.70 -7.01 -13.96
N GLU A 185 -22.42 -7.13 -15.27
CA GLU A 185 -23.12 -8.05 -16.18
C GLU A 185 -22.44 -9.42 -16.26
N ILE A 186 -21.10 -9.45 -16.19
CA ILE A 186 -20.30 -10.66 -16.35
C ILE A 186 -20.51 -11.64 -15.19
N ARG A 187 -20.54 -12.93 -15.51
CA ARG A 187 -20.68 -14.04 -14.54
C ARG A 187 -19.52 -15.01 -14.63
N GLY A 188 -19.22 -15.66 -13.51
CA GLY A 188 -18.11 -16.63 -13.41
C GLY A 188 -16.76 -15.94 -13.45
N HIS A 189 -15.72 -16.62 -13.95
CA HIS A 189 -14.33 -16.12 -14.05
C HIS A 189 -13.98 -15.65 -15.46
N ARG A 190 -14.95 -15.10 -16.19
CA ARG A 190 -14.72 -14.61 -17.57
C ARG A 190 -13.97 -13.28 -17.55
N PRO A 191 -13.17 -12.99 -18.59
CA PRO A 191 -12.61 -11.66 -18.79
C PRO A 191 -13.71 -10.60 -18.75
N LEU A 192 -13.45 -9.48 -18.10
CA LEU A 192 -14.33 -8.33 -18.05
C LEU A 192 -13.76 -7.18 -18.90
N MET A 193 -14.65 -6.36 -19.42
CA MET A 193 -14.28 -5.13 -20.10
C MET A 193 -14.10 -4.01 -19.07
N ILE A 194 -13.02 -3.27 -19.21
CA ILE A 194 -12.82 -1.98 -18.56
C ILE A 194 -12.08 -1.06 -19.55
N SER A 195 -12.63 0.12 -19.80
CA SER A 195 -12.11 1.11 -20.74
C SER A 195 -12.05 2.49 -20.10
N GLY A 196 -11.14 3.36 -20.56
CA GLY A 196 -11.03 4.71 -20.02
C GLY A 196 -10.35 4.81 -18.64
N VAL A 197 -9.61 3.79 -18.23
CA VAL A 197 -8.82 3.80 -16.99
C VAL A 197 -7.59 4.70 -17.16
N VAL A 198 -7.34 5.56 -16.19
CA VAL A 198 -6.09 6.32 -16.12
C VAL A 198 -5.07 5.55 -15.30
N LEU A 199 -3.91 5.32 -15.91
CA LEU A 199 -2.77 4.66 -15.28
C LEU A 199 -1.62 5.65 -15.11
N HIS A 200 -1.04 5.69 -13.90
CA HIS A 200 0.22 6.37 -13.65
C HIS A 200 1.24 5.35 -13.16
N SER A 201 2.45 5.39 -13.73
CA SER A 201 3.62 4.68 -13.20
C SER A 201 4.55 5.72 -12.59
N LEU A 202 4.72 5.64 -11.28
CA LEU A 202 5.42 6.65 -10.48
C LEU A 202 6.67 6.03 -9.85
N PRO A 203 7.87 6.28 -10.42
CA PRO A 203 9.12 5.88 -9.77
C PRO A 203 9.43 6.77 -8.55
N ALA A 204 10.52 6.44 -7.83
CA ALA A 204 10.97 7.22 -6.68
C ALA A 204 11.14 8.72 -6.99
N GLY A 205 10.81 9.56 -6.03
CA GLY A 205 10.85 11.03 -6.13
C GLY A 205 9.57 11.66 -6.73
N TYR A 206 8.67 10.87 -7.31
CA TYR A 206 7.40 11.39 -7.79
C TYR A 206 6.35 11.46 -6.69
N ARG A 207 5.45 12.46 -6.83
CA ARG A 207 4.38 12.71 -5.87
C ARG A 207 3.01 12.67 -6.55
N PHE A 208 1.99 12.22 -5.80
CA PHE A 208 0.63 12.07 -6.29
C PHE A 208 -0.39 12.48 -5.22
N ASP A 209 -1.31 13.36 -5.56
CA ASP A 209 -2.42 13.74 -4.70
C ASP A 209 -3.54 12.69 -4.81
N LEU A 210 -3.73 11.91 -3.77
CA LEU A 210 -4.70 10.81 -3.72
C LEU A 210 -6.16 11.31 -3.75
N ARG A 211 -6.43 12.53 -3.26
CA ARG A 211 -7.77 13.12 -3.27
C ARG A 211 -8.13 13.67 -4.64
N ARG A 212 -7.19 14.44 -5.25
CA ARG A 212 -7.40 15.04 -6.57
C ARG A 212 -7.15 14.06 -7.70
N ARG A 213 -6.55 12.91 -7.39
CA ARG A 213 -6.17 11.87 -8.36
C ARG A 213 -5.28 12.40 -9.47
N THR A 214 -4.32 13.23 -9.11
CA THR A 214 -3.41 13.88 -10.06
C THR A 214 -1.97 13.84 -9.57
N ARG A 215 -1.05 13.79 -10.54
CA ARG A 215 0.37 13.96 -10.24
C ARG A 215 0.63 15.36 -9.72
N VAL A 216 1.33 15.48 -8.61
CA VAL A 216 1.82 16.76 -8.11
C VAL A 216 3.08 17.13 -8.90
N ALA A 217 3.14 18.33 -9.43
CA ALA A 217 4.34 18.83 -10.11
C ALA A 217 5.51 18.80 -9.10
N ALA A 218 6.60 18.14 -9.47
CA ALA A 218 7.79 18.13 -8.64
C ALA A 218 8.38 19.53 -8.61
N PRO A 219 8.71 20.08 -7.42
CA PRO A 219 9.72 21.10 -7.37
C PRO A 219 11.03 20.41 -7.71
N TYR A 220 11.54 20.59 -8.92
CA TYR A 220 12.85 20.13 -9.41
C TYR A 220 13.30 18.73 -8.95
N LEU A 221 13.57 17.86 -9.91
CA LEU A 221 14.27 16.59 -9.72
C LEU A 221 15.49 16.82 -8.82
N HIS A 222 15.44 16.33 -7.60
CA HIS A 222 16.67 16.18 -6.83
C HIS A 222 17.53 15.20 -7.59
N THR A 223 18.69 15.66 -8.08
CA THR A 223 19.78 14.82 -8.52
C THR A 223 19.99 13.72 -7.49
N ILE A 224 19.80 12.47 -7.90
CA ILE A 224 20.12 11.32 -7.05
C ILE A 224 21.62 11.46 -6.73
N PRO A 225 22.05 11.53 -5.46
CA PRO A 225 23.46 11.57 -5.15
C PRO A 225 24.09 10.24 -5.58
N GLY A 226 24.91 10.26 -6.62
CA GLY A 226 25.64 9.09 -7.12
C GLY A 226 25.62 8.86 -8.64
N GLU A 227 24.77 9.53 -9.42
CA GLU A 227 24.94 9.55 -10.88
C GLU A 227 25.94 10.63 -11.29
N ILE A 228 27.15 10.20 -11.64
CA ILE A 228 28.15 11.01 -12.34
C ILE A 228 27.53 11.43 -13.66
N ALA A 229 27.34 12.74 -13.85
CA ALA A 229 26.92 13.32 -15.12
C ALA A 229 27.86 12.86 -16.23
N SER A 230 27.42 11.93 -17.06
CA SER A 230 28.08 11.69 -18.36
C SER A 230 27.78 12.89 -19.24
N SER A 231 28.77 13.69 -19.48
CA SER A 231 28.74 14.82 -20.43
C SER A 231 28.19 14.36 -21.77
N PRO A 232 27.32 15.14 -22.46
CA PRO A 232 26.93 14.84 -23.82
C PRO A 232 28.17 14.93 -24.70
N GLY A 233 28.65 13.78 -25.17
CA GLY A 233 29.70 13.72 -26.15
C GLY A 233 29.27 14.39 -27.46
N GLU A 234 30.12 15.27 -27.97
CA GLU A 234 30.03 15.89 -29.27
C GLU A 234 29.81 14.83 -30.36
N ILE A 235 28.69 14.97 -31.06
CA ILE A 235 28.51 14.23 -32.33
C ILE A 235 29.39 14.94 -33.36
N ALA A 236 30.58 14.41 -33.59
CA ALA A 236 31.40 14.81 -34.70
C ALA A 236 30.76 14.35 -36.01
N SER A 237 30.47 15.32 -36.87
CA SER A 237 30.08 15.16 -38.26
C SER A 237 31.23 14.53 -39.07
N SER A 238 30.97 13.44 -39.75
CA SER A 238 31.62 13.04 -41.01
C SER A 238 30.72 12.08 -41.78
#